data_6c08bb45ab5d3537e6bf9443b8cccfd4
#
_entry.id   6c08bb45ab5d3537e6bf9443b8cccfd4
#
_cell.length_a   1.000
_cell.length_b   1.000
_cell.length_c   1.000
_cell.angle_alpha   90.00
_cell.angle_beta   90.00
_cell.angle_gamma   90.00
#
_symmetry.space_group_name_H-M   'P 1'
#
loop_
_entity.id
_entity.type
_entity.pdbx_description
1 polymer ?
#
loop_
_entity_poly.entity_id
_entity_poly.type
_entity_poly.pdbx_seq_one_letter_code
_entity_poly.pdbx_strand_id
1 'polypeptide(L)'
;MSAKMPEEAIDLAIALKALEHIGDALDRASTYLLRAKLSGRCSETLKEALRIAYRYFQISFDALISNNYRLSLEALNERQSNIDAVLDLSKKSTCFEELSAVIHEILVIIASSAEASEISISRYIRGRVRSY
;
A
#
# COMPACT_ATOMS: atom_id res chain seq x y z
N MET A 1 -29.20 -5.86 -16.76
CA MET A 1 -27.93 -5.79 -16.03
C MET A 1 -27.09 -7.03 -16.28
N SER A 2 -25.85 -6.84 -16.57
CA SER A 2 -24.91 -7.94 -16.77
C SER A 2 -24.65 -8.65 -15.44
N ALA A 3 -24.51 -10.00 -15.47
CA ALA A 3 -24.16 -10.82 -14.29
C ALA A 3 -22.81 -10.43 -13.66
N LYS A 4 -21.99 -9.64 -14.38
CA LYS A 4 -20.70 -9.14 -13.89
C LYS A 4 -20.81 -7.97 -12.92
N MET A 5 -21.93 -7.22 -12.94
CA MET A 5 -22.11 -6.02 -12.14
C MET A 5 -21.90 -6.23 -10.63
N PRO A 6 -22.46 -7.30 -10.00
CA PRO A 6 -22.22 -7.50 -8.56
C PRO A 6 -20.76 -7.72 -8.22
N GLU A 7 -20.01 -8.47 -9.02
CA GLU A 7 -18.58 -8.73 -8.77
C GLU A 7 -17.74 -7.49 -8.97
N GLU A 8 -18.01 -6.72 -10.02
CA GLU A 8 -17.34 -5.45 -10.28
C GLU A 8 -17.64 -4.44 -9.17
N ALA A 9 -18.87 -4.41 -8.67
CA ALA A 9 -19.25 -3.57 -7.56
C ALA A 9 -18.51 -3.95 -6.27
N ILE A 10 -18.34 -5.24 -6.01
CA ILE A 10 -17.57 -5.74 -4.86
C ILE A 10 -16.10 -5.35 -4.98
N ASP A 11 -15.49 -5.57 -6.15
CA ASP A 11 -14.10 -5.19 -6.41
C ASP A 11 -13.89 -3.69 -6.19
N LEU A 12 -14.80 -2.87 -6.72
CA LEU A 12 -14.75 -1.42 -6.54
C LEU A 12 -14.87 -1.03 -5.07
N ALA A 13 -15.78 -1.66 -4.33
CA ALA A 13 -15.96 -1.41 -2.90
C ALA A 13 -14.69 -1.74 -2.10
N ILE A 14 -14.03 -2.85 -2.42
CA ILE A 14 -12.77 -3.24 -1.76
C ILE A 14 -11.67 -2.23 -2.10
N ALA A 15 -11.56 -1.82 -3.35
CA ALA A 15 -10.57 -0.83 -3.79
C ALA A 15 -10.77 0.52 -3.09
N LEU A 16 -12.01 0.98 -3.00
CA LEU A 16 -12.35 2.24 -2.31
C LEU A 16 -12.07 2.16 -0.82
N LYS A 17 -12.33 1.01 -0.20
CA LYS A 17 -12.00 0.80 1.20
C LYS A 17 -10.49 0.81 1.44
N ALA A 18 -9.71 0.21 0.54
CA ALA A 18 -8.26 0.27 0.61
C ALA A 18 -7.75 1.73 0.52
N LEU A 19 -8.31 2.52 -0.39
CA LEU A 19 -7.99 3.95 -0.51
C LEU A 19 -8.38 4.74 0.74
N GLU A 20 -9.52 4.43 1.34
CA GLU A 20 -9.96 5.03 2.60
C GLU A 20 -8.97 4.73 3.73
N HIS A 21 -8.53 3.47 3.85
CA HIS A 21 -7.51 3.07 4.84
C HIS A 21 -6.19 3.84 4.64
N ILE A 22 -5.77 4.01 3.39
CA ILE A 22 -4.57 4.78 3.06
C ILE A 22 -4.73 6.24 3.45
N GLY A 23 -5.88 6.84 3.14
CA GLY A 23 -6.19 8.22 3.53
C GLY A 23 -6.19 8.40 5.04
N ASP A 24 -6.79 7.47 5.79
CA ASP A 24 -6.81 7.48 7.24
C ASP A 24 -5.41 7.34 7.83
N ALA A 25 -4.57 6.47 7.24
CA ALA A 25 -3.19 6.30 7.67
C ALA A 25 -2.38 7.58 7.46
N LEU A 26 -2.55 8.25 6.33
CA LEU A 26 -1.91 9.54 6.06
C LEU A 26 -2.36 10.63 7.03
N ASP A 27 -3.64 10.65 7.37
CA ASP A 27 -4.18 11.61 8.35
C ASP A 27 -3.58 11.39 9.72
N ARG A 28 -3.53 10.13 10.20
CA ARG A 28 -2.90 9.79 11.47
C ARG A 28 -1.41 10.12 11.49
N ALA A 29 -0.69 9.78 10.41
CA ALA A 29 0.73 10.10 10.28
C ALA A 29 0.97 11.61 10.36
N SER A 30 0.16 12.40 9.67
CA SER A 30 0.24 13.86 9.69
C SER A 30 0.02 14.41 11.10
N THR A 31 -0.94 13.86 11.85
CA THR A 31 -1.22 14.28 13.23
C THR A 31 -0.01 14.01 14.14
N TYR A 32 0.63 12.85 13.99
CA TYR A 32 1.86 12.55 14.75
C TYR A 32 2.98 13.52 14.39
N LEU A 33 3.18 13.80 13.10
CA LEU A 33 4.26 14.66 12.63
C LEU A 33 4.11 16.12 13.08
N LEU A 34 2.88 16.63 13.19
CA LEU A 34 2.62 17.96 13.70
C LEU A 34 3.08 18.16 15.15
N ARG A 35 3.14 17.07 15.91
CA ARG A 35 3.54 17.08 17.33
C ARG A 35 5.00 16.72 17.53
N ALA A 36 5.62 16.07 16.54
CA ALA A 36 6.99 15.58 16.65
C ALA A 36 7.98 16.64 16.24
N LYS A 37 9.11 16.71 16.97
CA LYS A 37 10.28 17.50 16.55
C LYS A 37 11.30 16.51 16.01
N LEU A 38 11.31 16.32 14.69
CA LEU A 38 12.22 15.40 14.05
C LEU A 38 13.59 16.04 13.82
N SER A 39 14.65 15.28 14.12
CA SER A 39 16.00 15.65 13.69
C SER A 39 16.09 15.60 12.17
N GLY A 40 17.09 16.28 11.58
CA GLY A 40 17.30 16.24 10.14
C GLY A 40 17.51 14.83 9.62
N ARG A 41 18.20 13.98 10.38
CA ARG A 41 18.41 12.57 10.05
C ARG A 41 17.09 11.80 10.02
N CYS A 42 16.24 11.98 11.01
CA CYS A 42 14.95 11.29 11.08
C CYS A 42 13.99 11.79 10.00
N SER A 43 14.06 13.05 9.64
CA SER A 43 13.31 13.60 8.52
C SER A 43 13.70 12.93 7.19
N GLU A 44 14.99 12.72 6.94
CA GLU A 44 15.45 12.02 5.73
C GLU A 44 15.03 10.55 5.73
N THR A 45 15.11 9.88 6.87
CA THR A 45 14.62 8.51 7.02
C THR A 45 13.13 8.41 6.70
N LEU A 46 12.34 9.35 7.19
CA LEU A 46 10.91 9.42 6.92
C LEU A 46 10.62 9.61 5.43
N LYS A 47 11.34 10.52 4.77
CA LYS A 47 11.19 10.75 3.34
C LYS A 47 11.45 9.48 2.54
N GLU A 48 12.49 8.75 2.88
CA GLU A 48 12.84 7.51 2.19
C GLU A 48 11.76 6.44 2.41
N ALA A 49 11.28 6.28 3.63
CA ALA A 49 10.20 5.34 3.94
C ALA A 49 8.90 5.69 3.17
N LEU A 50 8.57 6.98 3.07
CA LEU A 50 7.43 7.44 2.30
C LEU A 50 7.59 7.19 0.81
N ARG A 51 8.81 7.33 0.26
CA ARG A 51 9.08 7.00 -1.15
C ARG A 51 8.81 5.53 -1.44
N ILE A 52 9.25 4.64 -0.56
CA ILE A 52 9.01 3.20 -0.69
C ILE A 52 7.50 2.91 -0.72
N ALA A 53 6.74 3.45 0.23
CA ALA A 53 5.30 3.25 0.31
C ALA A 53 4.58 3.85 -0.90
N TYR A 54 4.96 5.04 -1.33
CA TYR A 54 4.36 5.72 -2.47
C TYR A 54 4.58 4.94 -3.77
N ARG A 55 5.80 4.47 -3.99
CA ARG A 55 6.14 3.64 -5.16
C ARG A 55 5.32 2.36 -5.17
N TYR A 56 5.22 1.71 -4.04
CA TYR A 56 4.44 0.48 -3.89
C TYR A 56 2.94 0.74 -4.17
N PHE A 57 2.41 1.83 -3.64
CA PHE A 57 1.05 2.29 -3.91
C PHE A 57 0.82 2.48 -5.42
N GLN A 58 1.71 3.21 -6.10
CA GLN A 58 1.59 3.47 -7.53
C GLN A 58 1.56 2.18 -8.34
N ILE A 59 2.50 1.28 -8.09
CA ILE A 59 2.60 0.00 -8.81
C ILE A 59 1.33 -0.82 -8.61
N SER A 60 0.83 -0.91 -7.37
CA SER A 60 -0.33 -1.71 -7.02
C SER A 60 -1.62 -1.18 -7.66
N PHE A 61 -1.85 0.12 -7.58
CA PHE A 61 -3.06 0.72 -8.14
C PHE A 61 -3.00 0.86 -9.66
N ASP A 62 -1.83 1.14 -10.24
CA ASP A 62 -1.65 1.12 -11.69
C ASP A 62 -1.93 -0.27 -12.27
N ALA A 63 -1.50 -1.31 -11.58
CA ALA A 63 -1.77 -2.69 -11.97
C ALA A 63 -3.28 -2.99 -11.96
N LEU A 64 -3.99 -2.51 -10.94
CA LEU A 64 -5.44 -2.66 -10.86
C LEU A 64 -6.16 -1.89 -11.98
N ILE A 65 -5.82 -0.63 -12.18
CA ILE A 65 -6.46 0.25 -13.16
C ILE A 65 -6.22 -0.25 -14.58
N SER A 66 -4.99 -0.69 -14.88
CA SER A 66 -4.63 -1.23 -16.19
C SER A 66 -5.00 -2.69 -16.38
N ASN A 67 -5.54 -3.33 -15.36
CA ASN A 67 -5.86 -4.76 -15.33
C ASN A 67 -4.67 -5.63 -15.69
N ASN A 68 -3.50 -5.28 -15.15
CA ASN A 68 -2.25 -5.96 -15.44
C ASN A 68 -1.93 -7.01 -14.37
N TYR A 69 -2.28 -8.27 -14.67
CA TYR A 69 -2.07 -9.40 -13.78
C TYR A 69 -0.61 -9.58 -13.37
N ARG A 70 0.32 -9.50 -14.33
CA ARG A 70 1.76 -9.71 -14.05
C ARG A 70 2.31 -8.67 -13.10
N LEU A 71 1.96 -7.41 -13.32
CA LEU A 71 2.39 -6.33 -12.43
C LEU A 71 1.80 -6.49 -11.03
N SER A 72 0.56 -6.93 -10.93
CA SER A 72 -0.09 -7.22 -9.65
C SER A 72 0.62 -8.34 -8.90
N LEU A 73 1.01 -9.40 -9.59
CA LEU A 73 1.72 -10.53 -9.00
C LEU A 73 3.11 -10.10 -8.51
N GLU A 74 3.83 -9.30 -9.29
CA GLU A 74 5.11 -8.73 -8.88
C GLU A 74 4.96 -7.87 -7.63
N ALA A 75 3.93 -7.02 -7.59
CA ALA A 75 3.66 -6.19 -6.41
C ALA A 75 3.41 -7.04 -5.16
N LEU A 76 2.62 -8.10 -5.26
CA LEU A 76 2.39 -9.00 -4.12
C LEU A 76 3.66 -9.71 -3.67
N ASN A 77 4.49 -10.15 -4.63
CA ASN A 77 5.76 -10.80 -4.31
C ASN A 77 6.74 -9.85 -3.62
N GLU A 78 6.67 -8.56 -3.91
CA GLU A 78 7.55 -7.54 -3.33
C GLU A 78 7.03 -6.94 -2.02
N ARG A 79 5.82 -7.30 -1.60
CA ARG A 79 5.21 -6.73 -0.40
C ARG A 79 6.11 -6.85 0.82
N GLN A 80 6.60 -8.05 1.11
CA GLN A 80 7.40 -8.30 2.31
C GLN A 80 8.75 -7.57 2.25
N SER A 81 9.39 -7.54 1.08
CA SER A 81 10.66 -6.81 0.94
C SER A 81 10.51 -5.30 1.14
N ASN A 82 9.38 -4.73 0.72
CA ASN A 82 9.08 -3.32 0.96
C ASN A 82 8.82 -3.04 2.45
N ILE A 83 8.09 -3.91 3.12
CA ILE A 83 7.88 -3.83 4.58
C ILE A 83 9.21 -3.90 5.31
N ASP A 84 10.05 -4.87 4.97
CA ASP A 84 11.36 -5.04 5.58
C ASP A 84 12.27 -3.83 5.34
N ALA A 85 12.24 -3.26 4.14
CA ALA A 85 13.02 -2.07 3.81
C ALA A 85 12.62 -0.87 4.68
N VAL A 86 11.34 -0.65 4.90
CA VAL A 86 10.84 0.42 5.77
C VAL A 86 11.28 0.20 7.22
N LEU A 87 11.15 -1.02 7.72
CA LEU A 87 11.57 -1.36 9.08
C LEU A 87 13.08 -1.20 9.26
N ASP A 88 13.88 -1.65 8.30
CA ASP A 88 15.33 -1.52 8.35
C ASP A 88 15.78 -0.07 8.36
N LEU A 89 15.16 0.78 7.56
CA LEU A 89 15.45 2.22 7.56
C LEU A 89 15.25 2.83 8.95
N SER A 90 14.16 2.52 9.60
CA SER A 90 13.88 3.08 10.92
C SER A 90 14.85 2.59 11.98
N LYS A 91 15.24 1.32 11.93
CA LYS A 91 16.20 0.71 12.90
C LYS A 91 17.61 1.22 12.72
N LYS A 92 18.09 1.29 11.47
CA LYS A 92 19.46 1.70 11.15
C LYS A 92 19.75 3.16 11.45
N SER A 93 18.75 4.01 11.32
CA SER A 93 18.89 5.45 11.53
C SER A 93 18.77 5.90 12.98
N THR A 94 18.58 4.98 13.92
CA THR A 94 18.31 5.26 15.34
C THR A 94 17.08 6.14 15.57
N CYS A 95 16.20 6.19 14.59
CA CYS A 95 14.97 7.01 14.63
C CYS A 95 13.73 6.21 15.01
N PHE A 96 13.87 4.96 15.40
CA PHE A 96 12.75 4.07 15.63
C PHE A 96 11.76 4.63 16.67
N GLU A 97 12.26 5.14 17.80
CA GLU A 97 11.41 5.69 18.85
C GLU A 97 10.65 6.93 18.37
N GLU A 98 11.33 7.83 17.63
CA GLU A 98 10.73 9.07 17.13
C GLU A 98 9.71 8.81 16.04
N LEU A 99 9.93 7.79 15.22
CA LEU A 99 9.14 7.51 14.03
C LEU A 99 8.21 6.30 14.15
N SER A 100 8.22 5.58 15.26
CA SER A 100 7.49 4.30 15.37
C SER A 100 6.01 4.42 15.00
N ALA A 101 5.32 5.45 15.48
CA ALA A 101 3.91 5.67 15.17
C ALA A 101 3.68 5.96 13.70
N VAL A 102 4.55 6.75 13.08
CA VAL A 102 4.47 7.10 11.65
C VAL A 102 4.85 5.89 10.79
N ILE A 103 5.87 5.14 11.18
CA ILE A 103 6.26 3.91 10.48
C ILE A 103 5.11 2.91 10.46
N HIS A 104 4.39 2.77 11.58
CA HIS A 104 3.20 1.92 11.61
C HIS A 104 2.20 2.33 10.52
N GLU A 105 1.93 3.61 10.36
CA GLU A 105 1.01 4.12 9.34
C GLU A 105 1.55 3.89 7.92
N ILE A 106 2.84 4.01 7.71
CA ILE A 106 3.49 3.71 6.42
C ILE A 106 3.30 2.23 6.07
N LEU A 107 3.43 1.33 7.04
CA LEU A 107 3.18 -0.10 6.84
C LEU A 107 1.72 -0.38 6.50
N VAL A 108 0.78 0.35 7.10
CA VAL A 108 -0.65 0.28 6.75
C VAL A 108 -0.86 0.66 5.28
N ILE A 109 -0.17 1.70 4.79
CA ILE A 109 -0.26 2.11 3.38
C ILE A 109 0.19 0.97 2.46
N ILE A 110 1.30 0.31 2.77
CA ILE A 110 1.81 -0.82 1.98
C ILE A 110 0.80 -1.98 2.01
N ALA A 111 0.32 -2.36 3.18
CA ALA A 111 -0.64 -3.45 3.33
C ALA A 111 -1.95 -3.17 2.57
N SER A 112 -2.47 -1.95 2.67
CA SER A 112 -3.70 -1.56 1.98
C SER A 112 -3.49 -1.49 0.46
N SER A 113 -2.32 -1.07 0.01
CA SER A 113 -1.97 -1.05 -1.42
C SER A 113 -1.92 -2.46 -2.00
N ALA A 114 -1.45 -3.44 -1.23
CA ALA A 114 -1.42 -4.85 -1.66
C ALA A 114 -2.82 -5.39 -1.96
N GLU A 115 -3.85 -4.90 -1.29
CA GLU A 115 -5.24 -5.30 -1.55
C GLU A 115 -5.66 -5.00 -3.00
N ALA A 116 -5.18 -3.90 -3.58
CA ALA A 116 -5.44 -3.57 -4.98
C ALA A 116 -4.88 -4.63 -5.94
N SER A 117 -3.68 -5.12 -5.66
CA SER A 117 -3.05 -6.18 -6.44
C SER A 117 -3.82 -7.51 -6.29
N GLU A 118 -4.30 -7.81 -5.09
CA GLU A 118 -5.13 -9.00 -4.84
C GLU A 118 -6.42 -8.97 -5.66
N ILE A 119 -7.06 -7.82 -5.79
CA ILE A 119 -8.27 -7.64 -6.61
C ILE A 119 -7.95 -7.95 -8.08
N SER A 120 -6.85 -7.43 -8.60
CA SER A 120 -6.43 -7.64 -9.98
C SER A 120 -6.21 -9.12 -10.28
N ILE A 121 -5.53 -9.84 -9.38
CA ILE A 121 -5.30 -11.28 -9.51
C ILE A 121 -6.62 -12.03 -9.43
N SER A 122 -7.48 -11.68 -8.50
CA SER A 122 -8.80 -12.29 -8.34
C SER A 122 -9.65 -12.15 -9.62
N ARG A 123 -9.64 -10.98 -10.25
CA ARG A 123 -10.30 -10.75 -11.53
C ARG A 123 -9.76 -11.64 -12.64
N TYR A 124 -8.44 -11.76 -12.70
CA TYR A 124 -7.78 -12.59 -13.70
C TYR A 124 -8.20 -14.06 -13.54
N ILE A 125 -8.17 -14.59 -12.31
CA ILE A 125 -8.57 -15.98 -12.02
C ILE A 125 -10.03 -16.21 -12.39
N ARG A 126 -10.94 -15.30 -12.01
CA ARG A 126 -12.36 -15.42 -12.36
C ARG A 126 -12.58 -15.43 -13.87
N GLY A 127 -11.86 -14.59 -14.59
CA GLY A 127 -11.93 -14.55 -16.04
C GLY A 127 -11.47 -15.87 -16.68
N ARG A 128 -10.41 -16.47 -16.16
CA ARG A 128 -9.90 -17.76 -16.64
C ARG A 128 -10.88 -18.90 -16.36
N VAL A 129 -11.43 -18.95 -15.17
CA VAL A 129 -12.43 -19.98 -14.79
C VAL A 129 -13.66 -19.92 -15.69
N ARG A 130 -14.13 -18.72 -16.03
CA ARG A 130 -15.28 -18.53 -16.91
C ARG A 130 -15.02 -18.90 -18.36
N SER A 131 -13.76 -18.94 -18.78
CA SER A 131 -13.36 -19.30 -20.14
C SER A 131 -13.48 -20.81 -20.41
N TYR A 132 -13.62 -21.60 -19.36
CA TYR A 132 -13.81 -23.04 -19.43
C TYR A 132 -15.27 -23.40 -19.17
#